data_dfb40be1682e81f30d107af37ca85f9e
#
_entry.id   dfb40be1682e81f30d107af37ca85f9e
#
_cell.length_a   1.000
_cell.length_b   1.000
_cell.length_c   1.000
_cell.angle_alpha   90.00
_cell.angle_beta   90.00
_cell.angle_gamma   90.00
#
_symmetry.space_group_name_H-M   'P 1'
#
loop_
_entity.id
_entity.type
_entity.pdbx_description
1 polymer ?
#
loop_
_entity_poly.entity_id
_entity_poly.type
_entity_poly.pdbx_seq_one_letter_code
_entity_poly.pdbx_strand_id
1 'polypeptide(L)'
;MPNPLARAKHNASINPQLNPSINPKVNAAINPNFNPWINPTRNSRIDPKFNRSLNPLLTASLNPVRNCLLDPKQTRKFSGLCRLTPESELLGYVVRTRQKAVLLFFDKDLNWTAHAVDNSREGYNVFDREGDWKGYVLKNQAGGWNEFNLEGDWTGFIV
;
A
#
# COMPACT_ATOMS: atom_id res chain seq x y z
N MET A 1 15.20 0.68 14.39
CA MET A 1 14.67 -0.53 13.74
C MET A 1 15.57 -0.89 12.57
N PRO A 2 16.03 -2.14 12.47
CA PRO A 2 16.85 -2.52 11.32
C PRO A 2 16.03 -2.39 10.03
N ASN A 3 16.64 -1.78 9.02
CA ASN A 3 16.01 -1.60 7.71
C ASN A 3 15.68 -2.99 7.10
N PRO A 4 14.41 -3.34 6.90
CA PRO A 4 14.04 -4.66 6.37
C PRO A 4 14.55 -4.90 4.94
N LEU A 5 14.84 -3.84 4.19
CA LEU A 5 15.36 -3.96 2.83
C LEU A 5 16.78 -4.55 2.80
N ALA A 6 17.58 -4.28 3.83
CA ALA A 6 18.95 -4.79 3.89
C ALA A 6 19.02 -6.33 3.91
N ARG A 7 17.99 -6.99 4.45
CA ARG A 7 17.89 -8.45 4.54
C ARG A 7 17.19 -9.09 3.34
N ALA A 8 16.41 -8.29 2.60
CA ALA A 8 15.58 -8.78 1.50
C ALA A 8 16.38 -9.14 0.26
N LYS A 9 17.55 -8.55 0.05
CA LYS A 9 18.32 -8.66 -1.19
C LYS A 9 18.62 -10.11 -1.62
N HIS A 10 18.83 -11.01 -0.66
CA HIS A 10 19.20 -12.39 -0.91
C HIS A 10 18.10 -13.39 -0.49
N ASN A 11 16.93 -12.91 -0.11
CA ASN A 11 15.83 -13.74 0.36
C ASN A 11 14.73 -13.85 -0.69
N ALA A 12 14.68 -14.97 -1.42
CA ALA A 12 13.68 -15.18 -2.46
C ALA A 12 12.23 -15.15 -1.96
N SER A 13 11.96 -15.42 -0.68
CA SER A 13 10.59 -15.39 -0.19
C SER A 13 10.00 -13.97 -0.12
N ILE A 14 10.83 -12.94 -0.13
CA ILE A 14 10.40 -11.53 -0.04
C ILE A 14 11.00 -10.63 -1.13
N ASN A 15 11.86 -11.16 -1.98
CA ASN A 15 12.46 -10.39 -3.07
C ASN A 15 11.80 -10.76 -4.42
N PRO A 16 11.02 -9.85 -5.03
CA PRO A 16 10.33 -10.13 -6.28
C PRO A 16 11.28 -10.36 -7.47
N GLN A 17 12.50 -9.86 -7.41
CA GLN A 17 13.50 -10.11 -8.46
C GLN A 17 14.00 -11.56 -8.45
N LEU A 18 13.93 -12.22 -7.28
CA LEU A 18 14.34 -13.62 -7.12
C LEU A 18 13.15 -14.59 -7.14
N ASN A 19 11.93 -14.08 -6.99
CA ASN A 19 10.72 -14.89 -6.90
C ASN A 19 9.62 -14.35 -7.84
N PRO A 20 9.50 -14.93 -9.04
CA PRO A 20 8.47 -14.51 -10.00
C PRO A 20 7.04 -14.65 -9.47
N SER A 21 6.77 -15.56 -8.55
CA SER A 21 5.40 -15.80 -8.04
C SER A 21 4.84 -14.62 -7.24
N ILE A 22 5.71 -13.80 -6.63
CA ILE A 22 5.31 -12.63 -5.85
C ILE A 22 5.52 -11.31 -6.62
N ASN A 23 6.05 -11.39 -7.84
CA ASN A 23 6.30 -10.22 -8.67
C ASN A 23 5.10 -9.95 -9.59
N PRO A 24 4.31 -8.87 -9.34
CA PRO A 24 3.13 -8.60 -10.15
C PRO A 24 3.44 -8.21 -11.58
N LYS A 25 4.65 -7.82 -11.90
CA LYS A 25 5.06 -7.55 -13.29
C LYS A 25 5.22 -8.83 -14.10
N VAL A 26 5.48 -9.95 -13.45
CA VAL A 26 5.79 -11.24 -14.08
C VAL A 26 4.64 -12.24 -13.89
N ASN A 27 3.99 -12.24 -12.74
CA ASN A 27 2.87 -13.14 -12.43
C ASN A 27 1.55 -12.51 -12.86
N ALA A 28 0.95 -13.01 -13.95
CA ALA A 28 -0.31 -12.49 -14.48
C ALA A 28 -1.48 -12.55 -13.49
N ALA A 29 -1.50 -13.52 -12.58
CA ALA A 29 -2.57 -13.68 -11.59
C ALA A 29 -2.65 -12.49 -10.61
N ILE A 30 -1.53 -11.82 -10.35
CA ILE A 30 -1.42 -10.67 -9.45
C ILE A 30 -1.09 -9.36 -10.16
N ASN A 31 -1.11 -9.39 -11.49
CA ASN A 31 -0.92 -8.20 -12.33
C ASN A 31 -2.29 -7.58 -12.63
N PRO A 32 -2.55 -6.32 -12.22
CA PRO A 32 -3.87 -5.71 -12.41
C PRO A 32 -4.23 -5.48 -13.88
N ASN A 33 -3.26 -5.45 -14.78
CA ASN A 33 -3.54 -5.34 -16.22
C ASN A 33 -4.14 -6.61 -16.80
N PHE A 34 -3.89 -7.77 -16.17
CA PHE A 34 -4.40 -9.07 -16.61
C PHE A 34 -5.50 -9.63 -15.70
N ASN A 35 -5.56 -9.18 -14.45
CA ASN A 35 -6.58 -9.62 -13.50
C ASN A 35 -7.54 -8.46 -13.17
N PRO A 36 -8.76 -8.46 -13.77
CA PRO A 36 -9.72 -7.38 -13.54
C PRO A 36 -10.27 -7.31 -12.10
N TRP A 37 -10.24 -8.41 -11.35
CA TRP A 37 -10.72 -8.43 -9.96
C TRP A 37 -9.89 -7.58 -9.01
N ILE A 38 -8.61 -7.39 -9.30
CA ILE A 38 -7.68 -6.59 -8.49
C ILE A 38 -7.32 -5.25 -9.15
N ASN A 39 -8.02 -4.89 -10.22
CA ASN A 39 -7.83 -3.60 -10.91
C ASN A 39 -9.01 -2.67 -10.56
N PRO A 40 -8.78 -1.57 -9.81
CA PRO A 40 -9.87 -0.66 -9.43
C PRO A 40 -10.58 -0.01 -10.62
N THR A 41 -9.90 0.19 -11.74
CA THR A 41 -10.55 0.76 -12.94
C THR A 41 -11.55 -0.22 -13.59
N ARG A 42 -11.50 -1.50 -13.23
CA ARG A 42 -12.37 -2.57 -13.74
C ARG A 42 -13.25 -3.21 -12.67
N ASN A 43 -13.00 -2.89 -11.41
CA ASN A 43 -13.76 -3.40 -10.26
C ASN A 43 -14.12 -2.23 -9.34
N SER A 44 -15.34 -1.73 -9.47
CA SER A 44 -15.82 -0.58 -8.71
C SER A 44 -15.89 -0.81 -7.19
N ARG A 45 -15.92 -2.07 -6.74
CA ARG A 45 -15.95 -2.39 -5.30
C ARG A 45 -14.67 -2.00 -4.58
N ILE A 46 -13.56 -1.97 -5.28
CA ILE A 46 -12.23 -1.65 -4.75
C ILE A 46 -11.70 -0.30 -5.25
N ASP A 47 -12.55 0.46 -5.94
CA ASP A 47 -12.20 1.80 -6.43
C ASP A 47 -12.79 2.87 -5.51
N PRO A 48 -11.97 3.66 -4.80
CA PRO A 48 -12.45 4.75 -3.95
C PRO A 48 -13.27 5.81 -4.68
N LYS A 49 -13.14 5.96 -6.00
CA LYS A 49 -13.96 6.87 -6.79
C LYS A 49 -15.43 6.46 -6.82
N PHE A 50 -15.69 5.16 -6.86
CA PHE A 50 -17.05 4.60 -7.00
C PHE A 50 -17.56 3.96 -5.72
N ASN A 51 -16.67 3.48 -4.86
CA ASN A 51 -17.05 2.94 -3.57
C ASN A 51 -16.87 4.00 -2.48
N ARG A 52 -17.97 4.64 -2.10
CA ARG A 52 -18.00 5.71 -1.09
C ARG A 52 -17.34 5.29 0.23
N SER A 53 -17.51 4.04 0.64
CA SER A 53 -16.97 3.52 1.90
C SER A 53 -15.42 3.45 1.92
N LEU A 54 -14.78 3.58 0.77
CA LEU A 54 -13.33 3.59 0.61
C LEU A 54 -12.78 5.01 0.36
N ASN A 55 -13.63 6.00 0.19
CA ASN A 55 -13.22 7.35 -0.17
C ASN A 55 -13.10 8.22 1.08
N PRO A 56 -11.87 8.64 1.46
CA PRO A 56 -11.66 9.43 2.67
C PRO A 56 -12.27 10.84 2.59
N LEU A 57 -12.53 11.35 1.39
CA LEU A 57 -13.18 12.65 1.20
C LEU A 57 -14.69 12.57 1.50
N LEU A 58 -15.28 11.38 1.43
CA LEU A 58 -16.72 11.14 1.62
C LEU A 58 -17.04 10.37 2.90
N THR A 59 -16.04 9.75 3.53
CA THR A 59 -16.20 8.91 4.72
C THR A 59 -15.37 9.46 5.86
N ALA A 60 -16.02 10.03 6.86
CA ALA A 60 -15.37 10.72 7.98
C ALA A 60 -14.40 9.81 8.77
N SER A 61 -14.75 8.54 8.95
CA SER A 61 -13.91 7.57 9.68
C SER A 61 -12.58 7.28 8.99
N LEU A 62 -12.44 7.58 7.70
CA LEU A 62 -11.22 7.41 6.91
C LEU A 62 -10.45 8.71 6.68
N ASN A 63 -10.99 9.84 7.16
CA ASN A 63 -10.41 11.15 6.94
C ASN A 63 -9.66 11.63 8.18
N PRO A 64 -8.33 11.81 8.13
CA PRO A 64 -7.54 12.25 9.28
C PRO A 64 -7.97 13.62 9.85
N VAL A 65 -8.54 14.49 9.03
CA VAL A 65 -9.05 15.80 9.49
C VAL A 65 -10.28 15.64 10.37
N ARG A 66 -11.09 14.60 10.15
CA ARG A 66 -12.34 14.34 10.88
C ARG A 66 -12.21 13.23 11.93
N ASN A 67 -11.19 12.39 11.82
CA ASN A 67 -10.94 11.30 12.74
C ASN A 67 -9.52 11.43 13.31
N CYS A 68 -9.42 11.96 14.53
CA CYS A 68 -8.13 12.21 15.17
C CYS A 68 -7.30 10.94 15.43
N LEU A 69 -7.92 9.76 15.44
CA LEU A 69 -7.18 8.48 15.57
C LEU A 69 -6.32 8.18 14.36
N LEU A 70 -6.56 8.86 13.24
CA LEU A 70 -5.77 8.76 12.01
C LEU A 70 -4.70 9.84 11.89
N ASP A 71 -4.59 10.73 12.88
CA ASP A 71 -3.57 11.78 12.91
C ASP A 71 -2.59 11.50 14.07
N PRO A 72 -1.37 11.03 13.77
CA PRO A 72 -0.39 10.69 14.80
C PRO A 72 0.10 11.90 15.60
N LYS A 73 -0.14 13.13 15.11
CA LYS A 73 0.17 14.37 15.85
C LYS A 73 -0.86 14.65 16.93
N GLN A 74 -2.09 14.12 16.79
CA GLN A 74 -3.19 14.36 17.72
C GLN A 74 -3.46 13.21 18.69
N THR A 75 -2.92 12.02 18.42
CA THR A 75 -3.18 10.85 19.26
C THR A 75 -1.94 9.96 19.38
N ARG A 76 -1.76 9.39 20.58
CA ARG A 76 -0.79 8.31 20.81
C ARG A 76 -1.31 6.94 20.37
N LYS A 77 -2.62 6.84 20.12
CA LYS A 77 -3.30 5.61 19.68
C LYS A 77 -3.50 5.60 18.17
N PHE A 78 -2.53 6.08 17.43
CA PHE A 78 -2.60 6.08 15.96
C PHE A 78 -2.87 4.67 15.43
N SER A 79 -3.94 4.52 14.66
CA SER A 79 -4.42 3.22 14.18
C SER A 79 -3.86 2.83 12.80
N GLY A 80 -3.05 3.68 12.19
CA GLY A 80 -2.43 3.45 10.90
C GLY A 80 -1.01 2.88 11.00
N LEU A 81 -0.34 2.84 9.86
CA LEU A 81 1.05 2.41 9.69
C LEU A 81 1.87 3.56 9.13
N CYS A 82 3.17 3.54 9.34
CA CYS A 82 4.10 4.53 8.79
C CYS A 82 4.74 4.01 7.51
N ARG A 83 4.82 4.87 6.50
CA ARG A 83 5.61 4.64 5.28
C ARG A 83 6.92 5.37 5.39
N LEU A 84 8.01 4.68 5.15
CA LEU A 84 9.37 5.19 5.31
C LEU A 84 10.19 4.97 4.03
N THR A 85 11.14 5.87 3.77
CA THR A 85 12.16 5.66 2.75
C THR A 85 13.12 4.53 3.17
N PRO A 86 13.97 4.01 2.25
CA PRO A 86 15.02 3.06 2.64
C PRO A 86 15.94 3.58 3.75
N GLU A 87 16.10 4.90 3.86
CA GLU A 87 16.90 5.58 4.90
C GLU A 87 16.11 5.82 6.19
N SER A 88 14.88 5.32 6.28
CA SER A 88 13.98 5.46 7.45
C SER A 88 13.43 6.87 7.66
N GLU A 89 13.35 7.67 6.61
CA GLU A 89 12.68 8.96 6.63
C GLU A 89 11.18 8.81 6.37
N LEU A 90 10.35 9.57 7.06
CA LEU A 90 8.90 9.50 6.93
C LEU A 90 8.42 10.00 5.56
N LEU A 91 7.74 9.13 4.83
CA LEU A 91 7.03 9.46 3.58
C LEU A 91 5.55 9.79 3.81
N GLY A 92 4.93 9.11 4.76
CA GLY A 92 3.51 9.26 5.01
C GLY A 92 2.95 8.11 5.83
N TYR A 93 1.64 7.87 5.66
CA TYR A 93 0.90 6.92 6.49
C TYR A 93 0.00 6.03 5.66
N VAL A 94 -0.28 4.85 6.20
CA VAL A 94 -1.23 3.89 5.62
C VAL A 94 -2.38 3.68 6.59
N VAL A 95 -3.59 3.78 6.08
CA VAL A 95 -4.83 3.62 6.85
C VAL A 95 -5.61 2.42 6.32
N ARG A 96 -6.04 1.54 7.22
CA ARG A 96 -6.92 0.42 6.89
C ARG A 96 -8.35 0.91 6.66
N THR A 97 -9.01 0.31 5.67
CA THR A 97 -10.45 0.52 5.43
C THR A 97 -11.26 -0.62 6.04
N ARG A 98 -12.58 -0.53 5.96
CA ARG A 98 -13.47 -1.64 6.34
C ARG A 98 -13.31 -2.85 5.40
N GLN A 99 -12.87 -2.64 4.16
CA GLN A 99 -12.49 -3.71 3.26
C GLN A 99 -11.02 -4.07 3.49
N LYS A 100 -10.76 -5.30 3.94
CA LYS A 100 -9.39 -5.79 4.14
C LYS A 100 -8.54 -5.74 2.87
N ALA A 101 -9.20 -5.80 1.72
CA ALA A 101 -8.53 -5.78 0.42
C ALA A 101 -8.02 -4.38 0.02
N VAL A 102 -8.39 -3.32 0.72
CA VAL A 102 -8.03 -1.95 0.32
C VAL A 102 -7.40 -1.18 1.47
N LEU A 103 -6.25 -0.58 1.20
CA LEU A 103 -5.54 0.34 2.09
C LEU A 103 -5.50 1.73 1.44
N LEU A 104 -5.50 2.78 2.27
CA LEU A 104 -5.35 4.16 1.82
C LEU A 104 -3.98 4.69 2.19
N PHE A 105 -3.35 5.41 1.28
CA PHE A 105 -2.05 6.04 1.48
C PHE A 105 -2.22 7.55 1.59
N PHE A 106 -1.65 8.12 2.65
CA PHE A 106 -1.60 9.55 2.89
C PHE A 106 -0.14 10.01 2.93
N ASP A 107 0.11 11.23 2.47
CA ASP A 107 1.42 11.85 2.66
C ASP A 107 1.62 12.27 4.13
N LYS A 108 2.79 12.83 4.46
CA LYS A 108 3.11 13.25 5.82
C LYS A 108 2.29 14.46 6.30
N ASP A 109 1.64 15.18 5.39
CA ASP A 109 0.70 16.27 5.69
C ASP A 109 -0.75 15.79 5.73
N LEU A 110 -0.95 14.46 5.68
CA LEU A 110 -2.26 13.78 5.75
C LEU A 110 -3.17 14.05 4.55
N ASN A 111 -2.60 14.36 3.40
CA ASN A 111 -3.32 14.39 2.14
C ASN A 111 -3.41 12.97 1.57
N TRP A 112 -4.59 12.59 1.11
CA TRP A 112 -4.78 11.31 0.44
C TRP A 112 -4.10 11.31 -0.94
N THR A 113 -3.19 10.37 -1.17
CA THR A 113 -2.37 10.31 -2.39
C THR A 113 -2.59 9.06 -3.24
N ALA A 114 -2.93 7.94 -2.61
CA ALA A 114 -3.02 6.66 -3.30
C ALA A 114 -3.87 5.66 -2.52
N HIS A 115 -4.15 4.52 -3.14
CA HIS A 115 -4.71 3.36 -2.46
C HIS A 115 -4.03 2.09 -2.94
N ALA A 116 -4.10 1.05 -2.14
CA ALA A 116 -3.51 -0.24 -2.44
C ALA A 116 -4.56 -1.35 -2.38
N VAL A 117 -4.48 -2.29 -3.30
CA VAL A 117 -5.42 -3.40 -3.45
C VAL A 117 -4.69 -4.72 -3.24
N ASP A 118 -5.22 -5.56 -2.36
CA ASP A 118 -4.70 -6.91 -2.09
C ASP A 118 -4.64 -7.73 -3.38
N ASN A 119 -3.49 -8.34 -3.63
CA ASN A 119 -3.27 -9.18 -4.80
C ASN A 119 -3.40 -10.69 -4.48
N SER A 120 -3.75 -11.06 -3.25
CA SER A 120 -3.90 -12.44 -2.78
C SER A 120 -2.60 -13.27 -2.75
N ARG A 121 -1.44 -12.62 -2.86
CA ARG A 121 -0.11 -13.24 -2.78
C ARG A 121 0.80 -12.52 -1.80
N GLU A 122 0.26 -12.22 -0.61
CA GLU A 122 0.96 -11.54 0.48
C GLU A 122 1.45 -10.14 0.11
N GLY A 123 0.70 -9.44 -0.77
CA GLY A 123 1.03 -8.09 -1.18
C GLY A 123 -0.17 -7.30 -1.66
N TYR A 124 0.11 -6.07 -2.03
CA TYR A 124 -0.87 -5.11 -2.54
C TYR A 124 -0.29 -4.42 -3.77
N ASN A 125 -1.12 -4.18 -4.77
CA ASN A 125 -0.77 -3.27 -5.85
C ASN A 125 -1.19 -1.85 -5.50
N VAL A 126 -0.35 -0.87 -5.79
CA VAL A 126 -0.56 0.54 -5.43
C VAL A 126 -0.99 1.34 -6.66
N PHE A 127 -2.09 2.07 -6.50
CA PHE A 127 -2.67 2.92 -7.54
C PHE A 127 -2.73 4.36 -7.05
N ASP A 128 -2.49 5.31 -7.95
CA ASP A 128 -2.73 6.72 -7.64
C ASP A 128 -4.23 7.05 -7.60
N ARG A 129 -4.57 8.30 -7.35
CA ARG A 129 -5.97 8.74 -7.27
C ARG A 129 -6.69 8.67 -8.61
N GLU A 130 -5.98 8.69 -9.70
CA GLU A 130 -6.50 8.56 -11.06
C GLU A 130 -6.78 7.10 -11.44
N GLY A 131 -6.22 6.16 -10.68
CA GLY A 131 -6.38 4.72 -10.91
C GLY A 131 -5.23 4.08 -11.69
N ASP A 132 -4.14 4.83 -11.90
CA ASP A 132 -2.95 4.31 -12.57
C ASP A 132 -2.11 3.47 -11.61
N TRP A 133 -1.68 2.31 -12.08
CA TRP A 133 -0.82 1.41 -11.31
C TRP A 133 0.59 1.97 -11.20
N LYS A 134 1.05 2.24 -9.97
CA LYS A 134 2.32 2.91 -9.69
C LYS A 134 3.40 2.02 -9.08
N GLY A 135 3.00 0.92 -8.46
CA GLY A 135 3.94 0.05 -7.78
C GLY A 135 3.23 -1.03 -7.00
N TYR A 136 3.94 -1.65 -6.09
CA TYR A 136 3.37 -2.70 -5.26
C TYR A 136 4.10 -2.79 -3.91
N VAL A 137 3.47 -3.41 -2.95
CA VAL A 137 4.06 -3.71 -1.65
C VAL A 137 3.99 -5.21 -1.41
N LEU A 138 5.04 -5.77 -0.84
CA LEU A 138 5.14 -7.18 -0.48
C LEU A 138 5.43 -7.31 1.00
N LYS A 139 4.79 -8.28 1.64
CA LYS A 139 5.04 -8.61 3.03
C LYS A 139 6.52 -8.92 3.24
N ASN A 140 7.12 -8.31 4.23
CA ASN A 140 8.49 -8.62 4.66
C ASN A 140 8.46 -9.50 5.93
N GLN A 141 9.59 -10.06 6.28
CA GLN A 141 9.70 -10.93 7.46
C GLN A 141 9.91 -10.16 8.77
N ALA A 142 9.85 -8.83 8.72
CA ALA A 142 9.98 -7.96 9.88
C ALA A 142 8.63 -7.46 10.44
N GLY A 143 7.52 -8.01 9.96
CA GLY A 143 6.17 -7.66 10.41
C GLY A 143 5.50 -6.53 9.64
N GLY A 144 6.11 -6.04 8.56
CA GLY A 144 5.57 -4.99 7.70
C GLY A 144 5.64 -5.37 6.22
N TRP A 145 5.78 -4.35 5.37
CA TRP A 145 5.84 -4.53 3.92
C TRP A 145 7.00 -3.73 3.34
N ASN A 146 7.58 -4.23 2.25
CA ASN A 146 8.53 -3.50 1.41
C ASN A 146 7.79 -2.92 0.21
N GLU A 147 8.07 -1.67 -0.15
CA GLU A 147 7.51 -1.00 -1.30
C GLU A 147 8.46 -1.09 -2.51
N PHE A 148 7.85 -1.26 -3.69
CA PHE A 148 8.56 -1.33 -4.97
C PHE A 148 7.85 -0.43 -5.99
N ASN A 149 8.63 0.19 -6.87
CA ASN A 149 8.08 0.79 -8.09
C ASN A 149 7.82 -0.29 -9.15
N LEU A 150 7.30 0.10 -10.32
CA LEU A 150 7.02 -0.85 -11.39
C LEU A 150 8.27 -1.45 -12.03
N GLU A 151 9.43 -0.81 -11.88
CA GLU A 151 10.72 -1.30 -12.32
C GLU A 151 11.31 -2.36 -11.38
N GLY A 152 10.72 -2.51 -10.19
CA GLY A 152 11.15 -3.49 -9.18
C GLY A 152 12.19 -2.95 -8.20
N ASP A 153 12.43 -1.64 -8.20
CA ASP A 153 13.32 -0.99 -7.25
C ASP A 153 12.62 -0.79 -5.90
N TRP A 154 13.34 -1.00 -4.82
CA TRP A 154 12.84 -0.69 -3.48
C TRP A 154 12.74 0.81 -3.29
N THR A 155 11.53 1.28 -3.00
CA THR A 155 11.27 2.71 -2.77
C THR A 155 11.01 3.03 -1.30
N GLY A 156 10.81 2.02 -0.47
CA GLY A 156 10.58 2.21 0.94
C GLY A 156 10.03 0.97 1.64
N PHE A 157 9.53 1.17 2.84
CA PHE A 157 8.90 0.11 3.61
C PHE A 157 7.80 0.67 4.53
N ILE A 158 6.91 -0.20 4.97
CA ILE A 158 5.77 0.12 5.83
C ILE A 158 5.91 -0.66 7.13
N VAL A 159 5.73 0.03 8.24
CA VAL A 159 5.80 -0.53 9.60
C VAL A 159 4.62 -0.08 10.45
#